data_9ab3f6bb8e197888c437c024134c4d3c
#
_entry.id   9ab3f6bb8e197888c437c024134c4d3c
#
_cell.length_a   1.000
_cell.length_b   1.000
_cell.length_c   1.000
_cell.angle_alpha   90.00
_cell.angle_beta   90.00
_cell.angle_gamma   90.00
#
_symmetry.space_group_name_H-M   'P 1'
#
loop_
_entity.id
_entity.type
_entity.pdbx_description
1 polymer ?
#
loop_
_entity_poly.entity_id
_entity_poly.type
_entity_poly.pdbx_seq_one_letter_code
_entity_poly.pdbx_strand_id
1 'polypeptide(L)'
;MAAGAGGHAGTLSPFALVQEIREWFDGPLLLSGAISSGHAILAAQAMGADMGYAGSAFIATDEARAVDGYKQAIADCRSSDIVYTNLFTGVHGNYLRPSIEAAGMDPDNLPESDPTKMDFGSDREKPKAWKEIWGCGQGIAAIDQVQSTAALVGKWRDEYDAAKQALTG
;
A
#
# COMPACT_ATOMS: atom_id res chain seq x y z
N MET A 1 3.83 -6.50 8.36
CA MET A 1 3.02 -5.98 7.23
C MET A 1 2.53 -7.16 6.41
N ALA A 2 1.24 -7.20 6.13
CA ALA A 2 0.64 -8.22 5.30
C ALA A 2 0.93 -8.01 3.80
N ALA A 3 0.54 -8.96 2.97
CA ALA A 3 0.48 -8.79 1.53
C ALA A 3 -0.37 -7.56 1.18
N GLY A 4 0.01 -6.85 0.11
CA GLY A 4 -0.73 -5.68 -0.37
C GLY A 4 -0.40 -4.35 0.31
N ALA A 5 0.54 -4.28 1.24
CA ALA A 5 1.07 -3.01 1.73
C ALA A 5 1.89 -2.31 0.64
N GLY A 6 1.84 -0.97 0.58
CA GLY A 6 2.66 -0.18 -0.35
C GLY A 6 4.12 -0.10 0.10
N GLY A 7 5.07 -0.09 -0.84
CA GLY A 7 6.48 -0.27 -0.55
C GLY A 7 6.76 -1.68 -0.04
N HIS A 8 7.70 -1.86 0.88
CA HIS A 8 8.05 -3.18 1.40
C HIS A 8 6.82 -3.92 1.97
N ALA A 9 6.59 -5.14 1.51
CA ALA A 9 5.42 -5.93 1.88
C ALA A 9 5.78 -7.41 2.05
N GLY A 10 5.01 -8.08 2.91
CA GLY A 10 5.02 -9.53 3.01
C GLY A 10 4.17 -10.20 1.94
N THR A 11 4.14 -11.51 1.97
CA THR A 11 3.35 -12.35 1.05
C THR A 11 2.14 -13.00 1.73
N LEU A 12 2.10 -12.98 3.08
CA LEU A 12 0.98 -13.57 3.81
C LEU A 12 -0.28 -12.71 3.68
N SER A 13 -1.40 -13.39 3.42
CA SER A 13 -2.71 -12.78 3.49
C SER A 13 -2.96 -12.18 4.89
N PRO A 14 -3.60 -11.00 4.99
CA PRO A 14 -3.98 -10.44 6.29
C PRO A 14 -4.82 -11.41 7.13
N PHE A 15 -5.67 -12.23 6.50
CA PHE A 15 -6.50 -13.24 7.17
C PHE A 15 -5.66 -14.31 7.90
N ALA A 16 -4.55 -14.75 7.31
CA ALA A 16 -3.66 -15.70 7.95
C ALA A 16 -2.76 -15.00 8.98
N LEU A 17 -2.14 -13.89 8.59
CA LEU A 17 -1.13 -13.20 9.39
C LEU A 17 -1.68 -12.73 10.75
N VAL A 18 -2.89 -12.16 10.79
CA VAL A 18 -3.47 -11.64 12.05
C VAL A 18 -3.76 -12.79 13.00
N GLN A 19 -4.28 -13.92 12.51
CA GLN A 19 -4.58 -15.09 13.33
C GLN A 19 -3.29 -15.70 13.93
N GLU A 20 -2.25 -15.89 13.11
CA GLU A 20 -0.96 -16.40 13.58
C GLU A 20 -0.33 -15.49 14.64
N ILE A 21 -0.41 -14.16 14.48
CA ILE A 21 0.13 -13.21 15.47
C ILE A 21 -0.67 -13.33 16.77
N ARG A 22 -1.99 -13.45 16.73
CA ARG A 22 -2.86 -13.55 17.90
C ARG A 22 -2.69 -14.83 18.71
N GLU A 23 -2.05 -15.86 18.17
CA GLU A 23 -1.69 -17.06 18.93
C GLU A 23 -0.69 -16.78 20.07
N TRP A 24 0.11 -15.72 19.95
CA TRP A 24 1.21 -15.41 20.89
C TRP A 24 1.30 -13.94 21.31
N PHE A 25 0.51 -13.05 20.72
CA PHE A 25 0.60 -11.61 20.99
C PHE A 25 -0.77 -10.99 21.27
N ASP A 26 -0.99 -10.58 22.53
CA ASP A 26 -2.22 -9.96 23.02
C ASP A 26 -2.17 -8.44 23.07
N GLY A 27 -1.03 -7.82 22.73
CA GLY A 27 -0.85 -6.38 22.74
C GLY A 27 -1.50 -5.68 21.55
N PRO A 28 -1.41 -4.33 21.46
CA PRO A 28 -1.97 -3.56 20.36
C PRO A 28 -1.42 -4.00 19.00
N LEU A 29 -2.31 -4.40 18.09
CA LEU A 29 -1.99 -4.91 16.76
C LEU A 29 -2.57 -3.99 15.68
N LEU A 30 -1.69 -3.40 14.87
CA LEU A 30 -2.05 -2.59 13.71
C LEU A 30 -1.86 -3.42 12.44
N LEU A 31 -2.92 -3.61 11.66
CA LEU A 31 -2.84 -4.26 10.36
C LEU A 31 -2.53 -3.26 9.26
N SER A 32 -1.42 -3.51 8.54
CA SER A 32 -1.07 -2.80 7.31
C SER A 32 -1.09 -3.76 6.12
N GLY A 33 -1.74 -3.36 5.05
CA GLY A 33 -1.87 -4.08 3.79
C GLY A 33 -3.27 -3.93 3.21
N ALA A 34 -3.38 -3.27 2.07
CA ALA A 34 -4.64 -3.04 1.33
C ALA A 34 -5.75 -2.32 2.13
N ILE A 35 -5.40 -1.54 3.17
CA ILE A 35 -6.37 -0.76 3.96
C ILE A 35 -6.58 0.59 3.28
N SER A 36 -7.76 0.79 2.65
CA SER A 36 -8.08 2.02 1.91
C SER A 36 -9.58 2.39 1.98
N SER A 37 -10.32 1.85 2.95
CA SER A 37 -11.74 2.15 3.16
C SER A 37 -12.15 1.89 4.59
N GLY A 38 -13.30 2.43 5.01
CA GLY A 38 -13.92 2.12 6.30
C GLY A 38 -14.29 0.65 6.43
N HIS A 39 -14.71 0.00 5.33
CA HIS A 39 -14.96 -1.44 5.28
C HIS A 39 -13.71 -2.26 5.61
N ALA A 40 -12.54 -1.86 5.05
CA ALA A 40 -11.28 -2.55 5.30
C ALA A 40 -10.81 -2.40 6.76
N ILE A 41 -11.08 -1.25 7.39
CA ILE A 41 -10.79 -1.02 8.81
C ILE A 41 -11.65 -1.94 9.69
N LEU A 42 -12.96 -2.01 9.43
CA LEU A 42 -13.86 -2.91 10.14
C LEU A 42 -13.47 -4.38 9.97
N ALA A 43 -13.10 -4.78 8.74
CA ALA A 43 -12.62 -6.13 8.46
C ALA A 43 -11.34 -6.46 9.24
N ALA A 44 -10.38 -5.52 9.32
CA ALA A 44 -9.17 -5.69 10.12
C ALA A 44 -9.49 -5.96 11.58
N GLN A 45 -10.43 -5.22 12.16
CA GLN A 45 -10.89 -5.42 13.54
C GLN A 45 -11.62 -6.76 13.71
N ALA A 46 -12.48 -7.13 12.77
CA ALA A 46 -13.17 -8.42 12.79
C ALA A 46 -12.21 -9.62 12.75
N MET A 47 -11.05 -9.47 12.10
CA MET A 47 -9.97 -10.47 12.09
C MET A 47 -9.17 -10.53 13.39
N GLY A 48 -9.28 -9.53 14.26
CA GLY A 48 -8.56 -9.48 15.54
C GLY A 48 -7.46 -8.40 15.61
N ALA A 49 -7.30 -7.55 14.61
CA ALA A 49 -6.45 -6.36 14.73
C ALA A 49 -7.19 -5.26 15.51
N ASP A 50 -6.46 -4.43 16.27
CA ASP A 50 -7.07 -3.30 16.97
C ASP A 50 -7.30 -2.11 16.04
N MET A 51 -6.41 -1.91 15.06
CA MET A 51 -6.43 -0.75 14.17
C MET A 51 -5.99 -1.14 12.75
N GLY A 52 -6.51 -0.40 11.76
CA GLY A 52 -5.99 -0.39 10.39
C GLY A 52 -4.90 0.67 10.22
N TYR A 53 -3.83 0.34 9.49
CA TYR A 53 -2.75 1.26 9.13
C TYR A 53 -2.78 1.49 7.62
N ALA A 54 -3.03 2.72 7.20
CA ALA A 54 -3.18 3.09 5.79
C ALA A 54 -2.12 4.12 5.37
N GLY A 55 -1.60 3.97 4.15
CA GLY A 55 -0.61 4.89 3.56
C GLY A 55 -1.08 5.46 2.23
N SER A 56 -1.35 4.61 1.23
CA SER A 56 -1.62 5.03 -0.16
C SER A 56 -2.76 6.04 -0.28
N ALA A 57 -3.84 5.86 0.47
CA ALA A 57 -4.98 6.79 0.45
C ALA A 57 -4.60 8.19 0.94
N PHE A 58 -3.70 8.30 1.94
CA PHE A 58 -3.23 9.58 2.44
C PHE A 58 -2.21 10.24 1.50
N ILE A 59 -1.50 9.47 0.66
CA ILE A 59 -0.66 10.05 -0.41
C ILE A 59 -1.54 10.78 -1.43
N ALA A 60 -2.73 10.25 -1.76
CA ALA A 60 -3.70 10.86 -2.66
C ALA A 60 -4.55 11.94 -1.95
N THR A 61 -3.98 12.71 -1.05
CA THR A 61 -4.66 13.86 -0.43
C THR A 61 -4.02 15.19 -0.79
N ASP A 62 -4.81 16.27 -0.71
CA ASP A 62 -4.35 17.62 -1.03
C ASP A 62 -3.15 18.02 -0.17
N GLU A 63 -3.17 17.64 1.12
CA GLU A 63 -2.17 18.01 2.11
C GLU A 63 -0.88 17.19 2.01
N ALA A 64 -0.89 16.05 1.32
CA ALA A 64 0.31 15.24 1.14
C ALA A 64 1.36 15.98 0.29
N ARG A 65 2.64 15.85 0.67
CA ARG A 65 3.76 16.45 -0.07
C ARG A 65 4.23 15.60 -1.25
N ALA A 66 3.43 14.65 -1.72
CA ALA A 66 3.70 13.88 -2.93
C ALA A 66 3.52 14.77 -4.17
N VAL A 67 4.26 14.46 -5.24
CA VAL A 67 4.08 15.13 -6.53
C VAL A 67 2.71 14.81 -7.12
N ASP A 68 2.11 15.75 -7.87
CA ASP A 68 0.74 15.61 -8.38
C ASP A 68 0.55 14.35 -9.25
N GLY A 69 1.55 14.02 -10.07
CA GLY A 69 1.54 12.79 -10.87
C GLY A 69 1.41 11.50 -10.03
N TYR A 70 2.03 11.46 -8.86
CA TYR A 70 1.90 10.33 -7.95
C TYR A 70 0.50 10.23 -7.34
N LYS A 71 -0.05 11.36 -6.87
CA LYS A 71 -1.40 11.42 -6.32
C LYS A 71 -2.43 10.98 -7.36
N GLN A 72 -2.31 11.50 -8.57
CA GLN A 72 -3.21 11.16 -9.68
C GLN A 72 -3.09 9.70 -10.10
N ALA A 73 -1.87 9.18 -10.21
CA ALA A 73 -1.65 7.77 -10.52
C ALA A 73 -2.31 6.82 -9.51
N ILE A 74 -2.32 7.17 -8.20
CA ILE A 74 -3.04 6.39 -7.18
C ILE A 74 -4.55 6.37 -7.45
N ALA A 75 -5.13 7.50 -7.87
CA ALA A 75 -6.56 7.60 -8.16
C ALA A 75 -6.96 6.88 -9.47
N ASP A 76 -6.08 6.89 -10.47
CA ASP A 76 -6.35 6.33 -11.81
C ASP A 76 -6.09 4.83 -11.90
N CYS A 77 -5.15 4.31 -11.11
CA CYS A 77 -4.72 2.91 -11.15
C CYS A 77 -5.62 1.97 -10.34
N ARG A 78 -5.43 0.67 -10.56
CA ARG A 78 -6.14 -0.41 -9.88
C ARG A 78 -5.12 -1.39 -9.27
N SER A 79 -5.60 -2.38 -8.51
CA SER A 79 -4.75 -3.41 -7.92
C SER A 79 -3.91 -4.19 -8.94
N SER A 80 -4.41 -4.31 -10.18
CA SER A 80 -3.68 -4.92 -11.32
C SER A 80 -2.46 -4.12 -11.77
N ASP A 81 -2.40 -2.82 -11.41
CA ASP A 81 -1.29 -1.93 -11.76
C ASP A 81 -0.21 -1.90 -10.67
N ILE A 82 -0.31 -2.79 -9.69
CA ILE A 82 0.70 -2.96 -8.65
C ILE A 82 1.67 -4.07 -9.05
N VAL A 83 2.95 -3.72 -9.10
CA VAL A 83 4.06 -4.63 -9.40
C VAL A 83 4.78 -4.98 -8.10
N TYR A 84 4.90 -6.28 -7.80
CA TYR A 84 5.63 -6.78 -6.65
C TYR A 84 7.04 -7.21 -7.05
N THR A 85 8.05 -6.49 -6.62
CA THR A 85 9.45 -6.71 -7.02
C THR A 85 10.43 -6.32 -5.92
N ASN A 86 11.62 -6.92 -5.93
CA ASN A 86 12.75 -6.55 -5.07
C ASN A 86 13.79 -5.67 -5.77
N LEU A 87 13.58 -5.33 -7.06
CA LEU A 87 14.58 -4.66 -7.90
C LEU A 87 15.12 -3.37 -7.29
N PHE A 88 14.24 -2.55 -6.70
CA PHE A 88 14.59 -1.18 -6.33
C PHE A 88 15.31 -1.06 -4.99
N THR A 89 15.08 -1.99 -4.07
CA THR A 89 15.59 -1.89 -2.70
C THR A 89 16.25 -3.18 -2.21
N GLY A 90 16.25 -4.24 -3.01
CA GLY A 90 16.71 -5.57 -2.60
C GLY A 90 15.69 -6.32 -1.71
N VAL A 91 14.63 -5.66 -1.28
CA VAL A 91 13.52 -6.24 -0.51
C VAL A 91 12.25 -6.12 -1.33
N HIS A 92 11.47 -7.19 -1.39
CA HIS A 92 10.21 -7.18 -2.14
C HIS A 92 9.23 -6.11 -1.62
N GLY A 93 8.62 -5.40 -2.55
CA GLY A 93 7.64 -4.36 -2.28
C GLY A 93 6.69 -4.15 -3.44
N ASN A 94 5.61 -3.43 -3.15
CA ASN A 94 4.57 -3.08 -4.10
C ASN A 94 4.79 -1.67 -4.64
N TYR A 95 4.82 -1.54 -5.97
CA TYR A 95 5.09 -0.30 -6.68
C TYR A 95 4.09 -0.08 -7.82
N LEU A 96 3.81 1.17 -8.15
CA LEU A 96 2.93 1.54 -9.25
C LEU A 96 3.59 1.33 -10.62
N ARG A 97 2.95 0.55 -11.49
CA ARG A 97 3.33 0.27 -12.87
C ARG A 97 3.70 1.54 -13.65
N PRO A 98 2.88 2.60 -13.68
CA PRO A 98 3.20 3.81 -14.45
C PRO A 98 4.53 4.47 -14.05
N SER A 99 4.95 4.38 -12.79
CA SER A 99 6.23 4.95 -12.36
C SER A 99 7.43 4.13 -12.85
N ILE A 100 7.26 2.82 -12.98
CA ILE A 100 8.27 1.92 -13.52
C ILE A 100 8.43 2.15 -15.03
N GLU A 101 7.30 2.27 -15.75
CA GLU A 101 7.27 2.59 -17.18
C GLU A 101 7.88 3.97 -17.47
N ALA A 102 7.54 4.98 -16.67
CA ALA A 102 8.11 6.32 -16.79
C ALA A 102 9.63 6.35 -16.54
N ALA A 103 10.15 5.41 -15.76
CA ALA A 103 11.58 5.21 -15.58
C ALA A 103 12.25 4.41 -16.72
N GLY A 104 11.51 4.07 -17.78
CA GLY A 104 12.01 3.37 -18.97
C GLY A 104 12.19 1.87 -18.80
N MET A 105 11.56 1.27 -17.78
CA MET A 105 11.64 -0.17 -17.52
C MET A 105 10.35 -0.88 -17.94
N ASP A 106 10.47 -2.16 -18.30
CA ASP A 106 9.32 -3.01 -18.57
C ASP A 106 8.85 -3.68 -17.26
N PRO A 107 7.66 -3.32 -16.73
CA PRO A 107 7.17 -3.86 -15.46
C PRO A 107 6.92 -5.37 -15.48
N ASP A 108 6.76 -5.97 -16.66
CA ASP A 108 6.50 -7.41 -16.84
C ASP A 108 7.79 -8.24 -16.97
N ASN A 109 8.96 -7.57 -17.16
CA ASN A 109 10.26 -8.20 -17.32
C ASN A 109 11.32 -7.55 -16.40
N LEU A 110 11.00 -7.30 -15.15
CA LEU A 110 11.95 -6.75 -14.20
C LEU A 110 12.93 -7.84 -13.71
N PRO A 111 14.25 -7.57 -13.73
CA PRO A 111 15.22 -8.49 -13.14
C PRO A 111 15.06 -8.53 -11.63
N GLU A 112 15.36 -9.68 -11.03
CA GLU A 112 15.49 -9.78 -9.58
C GLU A 112 16.78 -9.08 -9.10
N SER A 113 16.68 -8.37 -7.98
CA SER A 113 17.87 -7.84 -7.31
C SER A 113 18.61 -8.96 -6.62
N ASP A 114 19.92 -9.08 -6.89
CA ASP A 114 20.81 -9.99 -6.18
C ASP A 114 21.44 -9.24 -4.99
N PRO A 115 21.05 -9.57 -3.76
CA PRO A 115 21.59 -8.90 -2.57
C PRO A 115 23.13 -9.03 -2.43
N THR A 116 23.73 -10.04 -3.08
CA THR A 116 25.19 -10.26 -3.04
C THR A 116 25.95 -9.33 -3.98
N LYS A 117 25.24 -8.71 -4.92
CA LYS A 117 25.78 -7.76 -5.92
C LYS A 117 25.39 -6.32 -5.63
N MET A 118 24.94 -6.00 -4.43
CA MET A 118 24.66 -4.61 -4.05
C MET A 118 25.93 -3.78 -4.10
N ASP A 119 26.04 -2.98 -5.17
CA ASP A 119 27.08 -1.97 -5.29
C ASP A 119 26.59 -0.68 -4.61
N PHE A 120 27.12 -0.43 -3.42
CA PHE A 120 26.86 0.79 -2.66
C PHE A 120 27.60 2.02 -3.22
N GLY A 121 28.35 1.88 -4.32
CA GLY A 121 29.26 2.92 -4.84
C GLY A 121 28.89 3.56 -6.19
N SER A 122 27.93 3.01 -6.96
CA SER A 122 27.67 3.45 -8.35
C SER A 122 26.34 4.23 -8.53
N ASP A 123 25.98 5.07 -7.60
CA ASP A 123 24.69 5.74 -7.46
C ASP A 123 24.35 6.84 -8.50
N ARG A 124 25.03 6.92 -9.64
CA ARG A 124 24.81 8.05 -10.56
C ARG A 124 23.75 7.83 -11.64
N GLU A 125 23.24 6.60 -11.84
CA GLU A 125 22.30 6.30 -12.92
C GLU A 125 21.07 5.45 -12.51
N LYS A 126 20.96 5.02 -11.26
CA LYS A 126 19.74 4.30 -10.80
C LYS A 126 18.66 5.30 -10.39
N PRO A 127 17.41 5.11 -10.85
CA PRO A 127 16.28 5.88 -10.34
C PRO A 127 16.31 5.87 -8.81
N LYS A 128 16.20 7.05 -8.17
CA LYS A 128 16.11 7.11 -6.70
C LYS A 128 14.78 6.47 -6.32
N ALA A 129 14.84 5.21 -5.90
CA ALA A 129 13.70 4.31 -5.72
C ALA A 129 12.52 4.95 -4.94
N TRP A 130 12.81 5.88 -4.05
CA TRP A 130 11.79 6.58 -3.25
C TRP A 130 11.29 7.89 -3.86
N LYS A 131 11.93 8.39 -4.91
CA LYS A 131 11.58 9.66 -5.54
C LYS A 131 10.90 9.48 -6.89
N GLU A 132 11.30 8.47 -7.65
CA GLU A 132 10.88 8.25 -9.02
C GLU A 132 10.03 6.98 -9.18
N ILE A 133 10.23 5.97 -8.33
CA ILE A 133 9.44 4.75 -8.30
C ILE A 133 8.48 4.80 -7.11
N TRP A 134 7.19 4.78 -7.38
CA TRP A 134 6.15 5.08 -6.40
C TRP A 134 5.62 3.82 -5.74
N GLY A 135 5.84 3.70 -4.42
CA GLY A 135 5.31 2.61 -3.62
C GLY A 135 3.81 2.76 -3.40
N CYS A 136 3.02 1.73 -3.69
CA CYS A 136 1.58 1.79 -3.51
C CYS A 136 1.00 0.44 -3.12
N GLY A 137 0.02 0.45 -2.21
CA GLY A 137 -0.65 -0.76 -1.75
C GLY A 137 -1.77 -1.21 -2.68
N GLN A 138 -2.12 -2.51 -2.61
CA GLN A 138 -3.14 -3.12 -3.46
C GLN A 138 -4.56 -2.62 -3.21
N GLY A 139 -4.82 -1.89 -2.12
CA GLY A 139 -6.14 -1.32 -1.82
C GLY A 139 -6.53 -0.09 -2.63
N ILE A 140 -5.73 0.34 -3.61
CA ILE A 140 -5.96 1.61 -4.34
C ILE A 140 -7.26 1.66 -5.13
N ALA A 141 -7.86 0.54 -5.49
CA ALA A 141 -9.14 0.54 -6.19
C ALA A 141 -10.29 1.24 -5.43
N ALA A 142 -10.14 1.45 -4.12
CA ALA A 142 -11.07 2.22 -3.30
C ALA A 142 -10.77 3.75 -3.28
N ILE A 143 -9.71 4.17 -3.96
CA ILE A 143 -9.27 5.57 -4.05
C ILE A 143 -9.60 6.05 -5.47
N ASP A 144 -10.61 6.91 -5.59
CA ASP A 144 -11.18 7.33 -6.87
C ASP A 144 -10.83 8.78 -7.25
N GLN A 145 -10.25 9.54 -6.33
CA GLN A 145 -9.89 10.95 -6.54
C GLN A 145 -8.86 11.44 -5.53
N VAL A 146 -8.18 12.51 -5.87
CA VAL A 146 -7.43 13.33 -4.92
C VAL A 146 -8.42 14.23 -4.17
N GLN A 147 -8.34 14.24 -2.84
CA GLN A 147 -9.27 14.97 -1.99
C GLN A 147 -8.58 15.43 -0.70
N SER A 148 -9.25 16.28 0.09
CA SER A 148 -8.71 16.66 1.39
C SER A 148 -8.67 15.46 2.36
N THR A 149 -7.71 15.45 3.27
CA THR A 149 -7.61 14.47 4.36
C THR A 149 -8.91 14.42 5.18
N ALA A 150 -9.53 15.58 5.41
CA ALA A 150 -10.79 15.65 6.15
C ALA A 150 -11.92 14.92 5.43
N ALA A 151 -12.05 15.09 4.09
CA ALA A 151 -13.03 14.38 3.29
C ALA A 151 -12.79 12.88 3.28
N LEU A 152 -11.53 12.45 3.11
CA LEU A 152 -11.14 11.04 3.16
C LEU A 152 -11.53 10.38 4.48
N VAL A 153 -11.19 11.00 5.61
CA VAL A 153 -11.50 10.46 6.95
C VAL A 153 -13.01 10.46 7.19
N GLY A 154 -13.74 11.49 6.73
CA GLY A 154 -15.20 11.53 6.79
C GLY A 154 -15.84 10.37 6.02
N LYS A 155 -15.43 10.15 4.75
CA LYS A 155 -15.86 9.03 3.91
C LYS A 155 -15.63 7.68 4.63
N TRP A 156 -14.44 7.47 5.18
CA TRP A 156 -14.12 6.21 5.86
C TRP A 156 -14.92 5.97 7.12
N ARG A 157 -15.21 7.00 7.89
CA ARG A 157 -16.10 6.90 9.05
C ARG A 157 -17.51 6.45 8.61
N ASP A 158 -18.06 7.10 7.60
CA ASP A 158 -19.40 6.80 7.11
C ASP A 158 -19.47 5.37 6.53
N GLU A 159 -18.45 4.94 5.78
CA GLU A 159 -18.31 3.56 5.28
C GLU A 159 -18.19 2.54 6.42
N TYR A 160 -17.40 2.84 7.45
CA TYR A 160 -17.23 1.99 8.63
C TYR A 160 -18.56 1.80 9.38
N ASP A 161 -19.26 2.90 9.64
CA ASP A 161 -20.53 2.88 10.38
C ASP A 161 -21.61 2.13 9.58
N ALA A 162 -21.71 2.36 8.27
CA ALA A 162 -22.64 1.64 7.40
C ALA A 162 -22.35 0.14 7.35
N ALA A 163 -21.06 -0.24 7.19
CA ALA A 163 -20.65 -1.64 7.19
C ALA A 163 -20.94 -2.32 8.54
N LYS A 164 -20.65 -1.65 9.65
CA LYS A 164 -20.93 -2.15 10.99
C LYS A 164 -22.45 -2.38 11.20
N GLN A 165 -23.27 -1.42 10.77
CA GLN A 165 -24.71 -1.54 10.85
C GLN A 165 -25.22 -2.73 10.00
N ALA A 166 -24.72 -2.93 8.79
CA ALA A 166 -25.11 -4.04 7.92
C ALA A 166 -24.77 -5.42 8.50
N LEU A 167 -23.74 -5.52 9.34
CA LEU A 167 -23.36 -6.78 10.00
C LEU A 167 -24.11 -7.05 11.30
N THR A 168 -24.61 -6.02 11.98
CA THR A 168 -25.27 -6.15 13.29
C THR A 168 -26.79 -6.05 13.20
N GLY A 169 -27.32 -5.67 12.04
CA GLY A 169 -28.69 -5.66 11.56
C GLY A 169 -29.73 -5.32 12.05
#